data_64081d195667e5b16cc9decc3f4483aa
#
_entry.id   64081d195667e5b16cc9decc3f4483aa
#
_cell.length_a   1.000
_cell.length_b   1.000
_cell.length_c   1.000
_cell.angle_alpha   90.00
_cell.angle_beta   90.00
_cell.angle_gamma   90.00
#
_symmetry.space_group_name_H-M   'P 1'
#
loop_
_entity.id
_entity.type
_entity.pdbx_description
1 polymer ?
#
loop_
_entity_poly.entity_id
_entity_poly.type
_entity_poly.pdbx_seq_one_letter_code
_entity_poly.pdbx_strand_id
1 'polypeptide(L)'
;MTKVVGVYSGKVAQWRGNGKRFETAIFKTRVAGIVAITMSGITDDFQADQVHHGGPDKALCLFASEQYNNIEKQLALSLPRPAFGENLLVSGVDDGELCIGDILYIGTTKLQVSQPRRPCYKISAVHGEPKLAHFFQQTGYTGCYLRCLEPGQLQAGDEIMWHHGEETRVSILDVNRILYGKEIDPQLINQLLLLKSIAPSLRATLRKRLEGTEVDDRRRLYGEFDETTRESV
;
A
#
# COMPACT_ATOMS: atom_id res chain seq x y z
N MET A 1 11.70 -18.77 1.82
CA MET A 1 12.67 -17.96 1.05
C MET A 1 11.90 -16.76 0.50
N THR A 2 12.36 -15.57 0.81
CA THR A 2 11.68 -14.32 0.44
C THR A 2 12.11 -13.88 -0.95
N LYS A 3 11.18 -13.70 -1.88
CA LYS A 3 11.51 -13.40 -3.28
C LYS A 3 10.45 -12.56 -3.98
N VAL A 4 10.83 -11.90 -5.06
CA VAL A 4 9.95 -11.20 -5.99
C VAL A 4 9.22 -12.20 -6.88
N VAL A 5 7.90 -12.28 -6.75
CA VAL A 5 7.02 -13.14 -7.59
C VAL A 5 6.70 -12.45 -8.91
N GLY A 6 6.56 -11.13 -8.89
CA GLY A 6 6.26 -10.33 -10.07
C GLY A 6 6.55 -8.86 -9.88
N VAL A 7 6.94 -8.21 -10.96
CA VAL A 7 7.12 -6.76 -11.06
C VAL A 7 6.07 -6.21 -12.01
N TYR A 8 5.43 -5.10 -11.63
CA TYR A 8 4.30 -4.55 -12.37
C TYR A 8 4.42 -3.03 -12.49
N SER A 9 4.06 -2.52 -13.67
CA SER A 9 3.94 -1.09 -13.92
C SER A 9 2.63 -0.79 -14.65
N GLY A 10 2.16 0.45 -14.55
CA GLY A 10 0.91 0.84 -15.18
C GLY A 10 0.80 2.32 -15.46
N LYS A 11 -0.04 2.65 -16.43
CA LYS A 11 -0.37 4.02 -16.79
C LYS A 11 -1.70 4.43 -16.17
N VAL A 12 -1.91 5.73 -16.04
CA VAL A 12 -3.19 6.28 -15.62
C VAL A 12 -4.23 5.99 -16.69
N ALA A 13 -5.36 5.46 -16.30
CA ALA A 13 -6.51 5.16 -17.14
C ALA A 13 -7.80 5.67 -16.49
N GLN A 14 -8.78 6.02 -17.33
CA GLN A 14 -10.14 6.32 -16.88
C GLN A 14 -10.88 5.03 -16.59
N TRP A 15 -11.45 4.92 -15.40
CA TRP A 15 -12.35 3.83 -15.03
C TRP A 15 -13.78 4.34 -14.91
N ARG A 16 -14.74 3.51 -15.38
CA ARG A 16 -16.18 3.77 -15.25
C ARG A 16 -16.89 2.49 -14.89
N GLY A 17 -17.73 2.53 -13.88
CA GLY A 17 -18.55 1.40 -13.46
C GLY A 17 -19.34 1.73 -12.20
N ASN A 18 -20.47 1.05 -12.00
CA ASN A 18 -21.31 1.18 -10.81
C ASN A 18 -21.64 2.66 -10.45
N GLY A 19 -21.95 3.48 -11.45
CA GLY A 19 -22.27 4.89 -11.27
C GLY A 19 -21.09 5.81 -10.92
N LYS A 20 -19.86 5.26 -10.88
CA LYS A 20 -18.64 6.02 -10.56
C LYS A 20 -17.73 6.19 -11.77
N ARG A 21 -17.00 7.32 -11.78
CA ARG A 21 -15.96 7.61 -12.76
C ARG A 21 -14.76 8.23 -12.05
N PHE A 22 -13.55 7.70 -12.29
CA PHE A 22 -12.31 8.24 -11.75
C PHE A 22 -11.09 7.80 -12.56
N GLU A 23 -10.00 8.53 -12.38
CA GLU A 23 -8.69 8.11 -12.88
C GLU A 23 -8.01 7.15 -11.91
N THR A 24 -7.33 6.15 -12.46
CA THR A 24 -6.63 5.14 -11.68
C THR A 24 -5.45 4.55 -12.43
N ALA A 25 -4.42 4.12 -11.69
CA ALA A 25 -3.31 3.30 -12.17
C ALA A 25 -3.27 1.94 -11.45
N ILE A 26 -4.43 1.45 -10.99
CA ILE A 26 -4.54 0.12 -10.35
C ILE A 26 -4.26 -0.99 -11.38
N PHE A 27 -4.66 -0.79 -12.64
CA PHE A 27 -4.44 -1.76 -13.71
C PHE A 27 -2.98 -1.73 -14.17
N LYS A 28 -2.17 -2.51 -13.50
CA LYS A 28 -0.76 -2.69 -13.86
C LYS A 28 -0.58 -3.96 -14.68
N THR A 29 0.43 -3.97 -15.52
CA THR A 29 0.82 -5.13 -16.31
C THR A 29 2.17 -5.67 -15.83
N ARG A 30 2.35 -6.97 -15.97
CA ARG A 30 3.62 -7.60 -15.60
C ARG A 30 4.73 -7.10 -16.53
N VAL A 31 5.83 -6.67 -15.92
CA VAL A 31 7.04 -6.32 -16.66
C VAL A 31 7.93 -7.55 -16.76
N ALA A 32 8.37 -7.86 -17.99
CA ALA A 32 9.28 -8.98 -18.23
C ALA A 32 10.73 -8.49 -18.13
N GLY A 33 11.59 -9.35 -17.55
CA GLY A 33 13.03 -9.09 -17.44
C GLY A 33 13.40 -8.04 -16.38
N ILE A 34 14.54 -7.40 -16.58
CA ILE A 34 15.15 -6.46 -15.64
C ILE A 34 14.46 -5.11 -15.73
N VAL A 35 14.15 -4.54 -14.58
CA VAL A 35 13.47 -3.25 -14.43
C VAL A 35 14.37 -2.26 -13.69
N ALA A 36 14.55 -1.07 -14.25
CA ALA A 36 15.26 0.02 -13.60
C ALA A 36 14.36 0.70 -12.54
N ILE A 37 14.90 0.84 -11.34
CA ILE A 37 14.28 1.54 -10.22
C ILE A 37 15.03 2.84 -9.98
N THR A 38 14.28 3.92 -9.96
CA THR A 38 14.77 5.27 -9.65
C THR A 38 14.33 5.71 -8.25
N MET A 39 14.75 6.89 -7.83
CA MET A 39 14.27 7.49 -6.57
C MET A 39 12.75 7.68 -6.52
N SER A 40 12.10 7.79 -7.69
CA SER A 40 10.65 7.93 -7.83
C SER A 40 9.91 6.62 -8.15
N GLY A 41 10.61 5.49 -8.20
CA GLY A 41 10.06 4.18 -8.53
C GLY A 41 10.40 3.70 -9.94
N ILE A 42 9.53 2.92 -10.56
CA ILE A 42 9.69 2.40 -11.93
C ILE A 42 9.46 3.54 -12.93
N THR A 43 10.33 3.68 -13.93
CA THR A 43 10.32 4.81 -14.87
C THR A 43 8.98 4.96 -15.62
N ASP A 44 8.34 3.87 -15.99
CA ASP A 44 7.08 3.87 -16.75
C ASP A 44 5.86 3.52 -15.86
N ASP A 45 5.98 3.74 -14.55
CA ASP A 45 4.87 3.59 -13.61
C ASP A 45 4.32 4.95 -13.18
N PHE A 46 2.99 5.07 -13.19
CA PHE A 46 2.33 6.33 -12.90
C PHE A 46 1.28 6.15 -11.80
N GLN A 47 1.07 7.20 -10.99
CA GLN A 47 -0.01 7.27 -10.01
C GLN A 47 -1.00 8.35 -10.43
N ALA A 48 -2.30 8.00 -10.46
CA ALA A 48 -3.36 8.94 -10.82
C ALA A 48 -3.58 10.03 -9.75
N ASP A 49 -3.31 9.70 -8.50
CA ASP A 49 -3.43 10.60 -7.36
C ASP A 49 -2.05 10.82 -6.74
N GLN A 50 -1.37 11.88 -7.18
CA GLN A 50 -0.03 12.22 -6.73
C GLN A 50 0.01 12.68 -5.26
N VAL A 51 -1.10 13.20 -4.73
CA VAL A 51 -1.17 13.67 -3.34
C VAL A 51 -1.22 12.50 -2.36
N HIS A 52 -2.06 11.51 -2.63
CA HIS A 52 -2.28 10.39 -1.72
C HIS A 52 -1.43 9.16 -2.02
N HIS A 53 -1.03 8.97 -3.30
CA HIS A 53 -0.34 7.76 -3.76
C HIS A 53 1.01 8.03 -4.42
N GLY A 54 1.45 9.28 -4.55
CA GLY A 54 2.72 9.69 -5.13
C GLY A 54 3.75 10.15 -4.11
N GLY A 55 4.93 10.50 -4.63
CA GLY A 55 6.07 11.03 -3.87
C GLY A 55 7.12 9.98 -3.50
N PRO A 56 8.33 10.44 -3.09
CA PRO A 56 9.49 9.56 -2.89
C PRO A 56 9.28 8.48 -1.82
N ASP A 57 8.42 8.73 -0.82
CA ASP A 57 8.08 7.75 0.22
C ASP A 57 7.12 6.65 -0.27
N LYS A 58 6.63 6.76 -1.50
CA LYS A 58 5.72 5.82 -2.15
C LYS A 58 6.24 5.44 -3.54
N ALA A 59 7.57 5.34 -3.67
CA ALA A 59 8.23 4.98 -4.92
C ALA A 59 7.78 3.63 -5.47
N LEU A 60 7.56 2.65 -4.60
CA LEU A 60 7.03 1.33 -4.94
C LEU A 60 5.97 0.90 -3.93
N CYS A 61 4.95 0.18 -4.40
CA CYS A 61 3.97 -0.51 -3.57
C CYS A 61 4.30 -2.01 -3.55
N LEU A 62 4.51 -2.57 -2.36
CA LEU A 62 4.77 -3.99 -2.12
C LEU A 62 3.52 -4.66 -1.55
N PHE A 63 3.22 -5.87 -2.03
CA PHE A 63 2.14 -6.70 -1.52
C PHE A 63 2.56 -8.18 -1.44
N ALA A 64 2.18 -8.85 -0.36
CA ALA A 64 2.49 -10.26 -0.16
C ALA A 64 1.55 -11.17 -0.96
N SER A 65 2.11 -12.12 -1.72
CA SER A 65 1.34 -13.02 -2.58
C SER A 65 0.41 -13.94 -1.78
N GLU A 66 0.78 -14.29 -0.58
CA GLU A 66 0.03 -15.16 0.33
C GLU A 66 -1.32 -14.54 0.72
N GLN A 67 -1.38 -13.21 0.80
CA GLN A 67 -2.61 -12.49 1.16
C GLN A 67 -3.71 -12.60 0.09
N TYR A 68 -3.34 -12.83 -1.17
CA TYR A 68 -4.32 -13.06 -2.22
C TYR A 68 -5.23 -14.26 -1.91
N ASN A 69 -4.64 -15.40 -1.54
CA ASN A 69 -5.41 -16.61 -1.21
C ASN A 69 -6.34 -16.38 0.00
N ASN A 70 -5.87 -15.60 0.97
CA ASN A 70 -6.66 -15.24 2.15
C ASN A 70 -7.87 -14.38 1.78
N ILE A 71 -7.66 -13.33 0.98
CA ILE A 71 -8.70 -12.42 0.49
C ILE A 71 -9.72 -13.19 -0.35
N GLU A 72 -9.25 -13.95 -1.34
CA GLU A 72 -10.10 -14.72 -2.25
C GLU A 72 -10.99 -15.73 -1.50
N LYS A 73 -10.42 -16.39 -0.50
CA LYS A 73 -11.17 -17.34 0.34
C LYS A 73 -12.21 -16.66 1.22
N GLN A 74 -11.86 -15.53 1.87
CA GLN A 74 -12.76 -14.87 2.81
C GLN A 74 -13.87 -14.08 2.14
N LEU A 75 -13.62 -13.53 0.95
CA LEU A 75 -14.59 -12.73 0.21
C LEU A 75 -15.24 -13.50 -0.96
N ALA A 76 -14.91 -14.78 -1.13
CA ALA A 76 -15.37 -15.63 -2.25
C ALA A 76 -15.12 -14.97 -3.62
N LEU A 77 -13.92 -14.39 -3.82
CA LEU A 77 -13.51 -13.69 -5.04
C LEU A 77 -12.49 -14.50 -5.82
N SER A 78 -12.34 -14.14 -7.10
CA SER A 78 -11.16 -14.49 -7.91
C SER A 78 -10.55 -13.17 -8.40
N LEU A 79 -9.30 -12.93 -8.04
CA LEU A 79 -8.61 -11.67 -8.29
C LEU A 79 -7.49 -11.86 -9.32
N PRO A 80 -7.32 -10.94 -10.28
CA PRO A 80 -6.13 -10.94 -11.13
C PRO A 80 -4.87 -10.65 -10.31
N ARG A 81 -3.70 -10.91 -10.89
CA ARG A 81 -2.41 -10.45 -10.34
C ARG A 81 -1.74 -9.53 -11.35
N PRO A 82 -1.51 -8.24 -10.99
CA PRO A 82 -1.82 -7.57 -9.72
C PRO A 82 -3.30 -7.13 -9.66
N ALA A 83 -3.86 -7.02 -8.45
CA ALA A 83 -5.24 -6.56 -8.25
C ALA A 83 -5.32 -5.18 -7.58
N PHE A 84 -4.31 -4.80 -6.84
CA PHE A 84 -4.41 -3.66 -5.92
C PHE A 84 -3.48 -2.49 -6.30
N GLY A 85 -2.88 -2.55 -7.51
CA GLY A 85 -1.94 -1.53 -7.99
C GLY A 85 -0.54 -1.66 -7.40
N GLU A 86 -0.19 -2.82 -6.84
CA GLU A 86 1.16 -3.10 -6.38
C GLU A 86 2.16 -3.16 -7.53
N ASN A 87 3.40 -2.69 -7.26
CA ASN A 87 4.53 -2.78 -8.16
C ASN A 87 5.32 -4.07 -7.94
N LEU A 88 5.43 -4.49 -6.68
CA LEU A 88 6.12 -5.71 -6.28
C LEU A 88 5.14 -6.67 -5.61
N LEU A 89 4.90 -7.79 -6.25
CA LEU A 89 4.28 -8.96 -5.63
C LEU A 89 5.40 -9.83 -5.10
N VAL A 90 5.41 -10.09 -3.80
CA VAL A 90 6.49 -10.83 -3.12
C VAL A 90 5.95 -12.02 -2.37
N SER A 91 6.79 -13.04 -2.14
CA SER A 91 6.46 -14.18 -1.27
C SER A 91 7.39 -14.26 -0.08
N GLY A 92 6.92 -14.86 1.00
CA GLY A 92 7.68 -15.04 2.23
C GLY A 92 7.82 -13.76 3.05
N VAL A 93 6.89 -12.80 2.89
CA VAL A 93 6.80 -11.57 3.68
C VAL A 93 5.45 -11.53 4.38
N ASP A 94 5.44 -11.17 5.66
CA ASP A 94 4.23 -10.95 6.44
C ASP A 94 4.19 -9.50 6.97
N ASP A 95 3.04 -8.83 6.85
CA ASP A 95 2.84 -7.46 7.33
C ASP A 95 2.98 -7.35 8.87
N GLY A 96 2.86 -8.46 9.59
CA GLY A 96 3.10 -8.55 11.04
C GLY A 96 4.58 -8.61 11.41
N GLU A 97 5.46 -8.93 10.47
CA GLU A 97 6.90 -9.02 10.68
C GLU A 97 7.65 -7.84 10.05
N LEU A 98 7.16 -7.32 8.91
CA LEU A 98 7.75 -6.22 8.17
C LEU A 98 7.51 -4.90 8.90
N CYS A 99 8.58 -4.22 9.31
CA CYS A 99 8.52 -3.02 10.15
C CYS A 99 8.84 -1.74 9.38
N ILE A 100 8.34 -0.61 9.88
CA ILE A 100 8.74 0.71 9.40
C ILE A 100 10.26 0.86 9.56
N GLY A 101 10.92 1.28 8.49
CA GLY A 101 12.39 1.46 8.47
C GLY A 101 13.17 0.26 7.99
N ASP A 102 12.54 -0.92 7.89
CA ASP A 102 13.21 -2.12 7.38
C ASP A 102 13.78 -1.88 5.99
N ILE A 103 14.95 -2.45 5.73
CA ILE A 103 15.71 -2.32 4.49
C ILE A 103 15.58 -3.62 3.70
N LEU A 104 15.18 -3.49 2.44
CA LEU A 104 15.09 -4.59 1.49
C LEU A 104 16.11 -4.37 0.37
N TYR A 105 17.06 -5.30 0.24
CA TYR A 105 17.96 -5.38 -0.90
C TYR A 105 17.35 -6.34 -1.92
N ILE A 106 17.07 -5.85 -3.12
CA ILE A 106 16.44 -6.61 -4.20
C ILE A 106 17.20 -6.31 -5.49
N GLY A 107 17.81 -7.32 -6.11
CA GLY A 107 18.73 -7.10 -7.23
C GLY A 107 19.87 -6.18 -6.80
N THR A 108 20.01 -5.04 -7.46
CA THR A 108 21.01 -4.01 -7.09
C THR A 108 20.41 -2.80 -6.38
N THR A 109 19.12 -2.86 -6.00
CA THR A 109 18.43 -1.74 -5.34
C THR A 109 18.49 -1.86 -3.83
N LYS A 110 18.41 -0.71 -3.15
CA LYS A 110 18.19 -0.62 -1.70
C LYS A 110 16.92 0.16 -1.42
N LEU A 111 15.94 -0.50 -0.84
CA LEU A 111 14.61 0.02 -0.60
C LEU A 111 14.33 0.05 0.91
N GLN A 112 13.50 0.99 1.35
CA GLN A 112 13.14 1.10 2.76
C GLN A 112 11.63 1.17 2.94
N VAL A 113 11.11 0.42 3.90
CA VAL A 113 9.69 0.48 4.29
C VAL A 113 9.40 1.83 4.93
N SER A 114 8.47 2.58 4.34
CA SER A 114 8.15 3.96 4.72
C SER A 114 6.83 4.12 5.46
N GLN A 115 5.83 3.36 5.05
CA GLN A 115 4.46 3.41 5.60
C GLN A 115 3.61 2.25 5.09
N PRO A 116 2.50 1.88 5.80
CA PRO A 116 1.48 0.98 5.26
C PRO A 116 0.81 1.58 4.02
N ARG A 117 0.35 0.72 3.12
CA ARG A 117 -0.58 1.12 2.09
C ARG A 117 -1.95 1.41 2.72
N ARG A 118 -2.60 2.50 2.33
CA ARG A 118 -3.95 2.83 2.79
C ARG A 118 -4.96 2.43 1.71
N PRO A 119 -5.81 1.41 1.96
CA PRO A 119 -6.83 1.00 1.00
C PRO A 119 -7.87 2.11 0.79
N CYS A 120 -8.37 2.28 -0.44
CA CYS A 120 -9.40 3.25 -0.77
C CYS A 120 -10.53 2.61 -1.58
N TYR A 121 -11.65 3.29 -1.71
CA TYR A 121 -12.85 2.82 -2.41
C TYR A 121 -12.60 2.40 -3.87
N LYS A 122 -11.54 2.91 -4.50
CA LYS A 122 -11.23 2.58 -5.89
C LYS A 122 -10.97 1.09 -6.09
N ILE A 123 -10.31 0.41 -5.12
CA ILE A 123 -10.10 -1.05 -5.21
C ILE A 123 -11.42 -1.82 -5.12
N SER A 124 -12.33 -1.38 -4.26
CA SER A 124 -13.68 -1.95 -4.15
C SER A 124 -14.48 -1.76 -5.45
N ALA A 125 -14.43 -0.55 -6.00
CA ALA A 125 -15.14 -0.22 -7.23
C ALA A 125 -14.64 -1.02 -8.43
N VAL A 126 -13.30 -1.10 -8.60
CA VAL A 126 -12.65 -1.80 -9.73
C VAL A 126 -12.97 -3.30 -9.74
N HIS A 127 -13.04 -3.92 -8.56
CA HIS A 127 -13.31 -5.36 -8.43
C HIS A 127 -14.79 -5.68 -8.21
N GLY A 128 -15.67 -4.68 -8.13
CA GLY A 128 -17.10 -4.91 -7.89
C GLY A 128 -17.42 -5.48 -6.52
N GLU A 129 -16.48 -5.39 -5.56
CA GLU A 129 -16.65 -5.90 -4.19
C GLU A 129 -16.62 -4.75 -3.17
N PRO A 130 -17.81 -4.27 -2.71
CA PRO A 130 -17.90 -3.13 -1.80
C PRO A 130 -17.14 -3.31 -0.48
N LYS A 131 -16.99 -4.55 -0.01
CA LYS A 131 -16.35 -4.87 1.26
C LYS A 131 -14.81 -4.89 1.19
N LEU A 132 -14.22 -4.88 -0.01
CA LEU A 132 -12.78 -5.12 -0.19
C LEU A 132 -11.91 -4.08 0.53
N ALA A 133 -12.19 -2.78 0.38
CA ALA A 133 -11.43 -1.74 1.08
C ALA A 133 -11.59 -1.84 2.60
N HIS A 134 -12.78 -2.18 3.08
CA HIS A 134 -13.07 -2.37 4.49
C HIS A 134 -12.40 -3.63 5.04
N PHE A 135 -12.37 -4.71 4.28
CA PHE A 135 -11.64 -5.94 4.61
C PHE A 135 -10.16 -5.67 4.89
N PHE A 136 -9.49 -4.92 4.02
CA PHE A 136 -8.10 -4.51 4.25
C PHE A 136 -7.92 -3.68 5.52
N GLN A 137 -8.86 -2.79 5.79
CA GLN A 137 -8.83 -1.97 7.01
C GLN A 137 -9.02 -2.83 8.27
N GLN A 138 -9.92 -3.81 8.23
CA GLN A 138 -10.21 -4.68 9.36
C GLN A 138 -9.08 -5.66 9.66
N THR A 139 -8.49 -6.25 8.62
CA THR A 139 -7.43 -7.24 8.77
C THR A 139 -6.07 -6.61 9.03
N GLY A 140 -5.84 -5.39 8.53
CA GLY A 140 -4.57 -4.71 8.60
C GLY A 140 -3.49 -5.23 7.62
N TYR A 141 -3.77 -6.28 6.86
CA TYR A 141 -2.85 -6.83 5.85
C TYR A 141 -2.97 -6.05 4.54
N THR A 142 -2.34 -4.89 4.48
CA THR A 142 -2.50 -3.94 3.39
C THR A 142 -1.34 -3.92 2.40
N GLY A 143 -0.21 -4.54 2.76
CA GLY A 143 1.08 -4.27 2.15
C GLY A 143 1.60 -2.89 2.53
N CYS A 144 2.71 -2.49 1.94
CA CYS A 144 3.38 -1.25 2.31
C CYS A 144 3.91 -0.48 1.10
N TYR A 145 4.30 0.77 1.35
CA TYR A 145 5.09 1.55 0.43
C TYR A 145 6.57 1.50 0.79
N LEU A 146 7.39 1.50 -0.26
CA LEU A 146 8.84 1.55 -0.17
C LEU A 146 9.33 2.86 -0.77
N ARG A 147 10.31 3.49 -0.11
CA ARG A 147 11.16 4.51 -0.74
C ARG A 147 12.41 3.87 -1.29
N CYS A 148 12.93 4.42 -2.36
CA CYS A 148 14.22 4.02 -2.90
C CYS A 148 15.32 4.81 -2.19
N LEU A 149 16.27 4.11 -1.57
CA LEU A 149 17.47 4.70 -0.97
C LEU A 149 18.64 4.69 -1.95
N GLU A 150 18.78 3.61 -2.71
CA GLU A 150 19.80 3.45 -3.75
C GLU A 150 19.12 2.92 -5.03
N PRO A 151 19.12 3.71 -6.10
CA PRO A 151 18.62 3.27 -7.41
C PRO A 151 19.39 2.07 -7.94
N GLY A 152 18.76 1.27 -8.77
CA GLY A 152 19.38 0.08 -9.33
C GLY A 152 18.42 -0.68 -10.25
N GLN A 153 18.55 -1.99 -10.28
CA GLN A 153 17.76 -2.86 -11.11
C GLN A 153 17.28 -4.08 -10.31
N LEU A 154 16.07 -4.54 -10.62
CA LEU A 154 15.50 -5.77 -10.07
C LEU A 154 14.63 -6.48 -11.12
N GLN A 155 14.29 -7.73 -10.87
CA GLN A 155 13.39 -8.52 -11.71
C GLN A 155 12.59 -9.54 -10.89
N ALA A 156 11.59 -10.12 -11.53
CA ALA A 156 10.90 -11.26 -10.96
C ALA A 156 11.87 -12.45 -10.79
N GLY A 157 11.80 -13.11 -9.64
CA GLY A 157 12.71 -14.19 -9.24
C GLY A 157 13.84 -13.74 -8.32
N ASP A 158 14.14 -12.45 -8.23
CA ASP A 158 15.18 -11.94 -7.33
C ASP A 158 14.85 -12.29 -5.88
N GLU A 159 15.88 -12.70 -5.15
CA GLU A 159 15.83 -12.89 -3.70
C GLU A 159 15.75 -11.54 -3.00
N ILE A 160 15.04 -11.51 -1.88
CA ILE A 160 14.96 -10.33 -1.04
C ILE A 160 15.80 -10.56 0.22
N MET A 161 16.90 -9.84 0.34
CA MET A 161 17.63 -9.76 1.60
C MET A 161 17.02 -8.67 2.46
N TRP A 162 16.53 -9.06 3.62
CA TRP A 162 15.78 -8.19 4.51
C TRP A 162 16.57 -7.94 5.80
N HIS A 163 16.78 -6.67 6.14
CA HIS A 163 17.46 -6.22 7.33
C HIS A 163 16.61 -5.23 8.12
N HIS A 164 16.66 -5.31 9.43
CA HIS A 164 16.01 -4.32 10.29
C HIS A 164 16.78 -3.00 10.23
N GLY A 165 16.06 -1.93 9.90
CA GLY A 165 16.66 -0.61 9.71
C GLY A 165 16.66 0.28 10.93
N GLU A 166 15.87 -0.05 11.96
CA GLU A 166 15.72 0.74 13.19
C GLU A 166 15.70 -0.21 14.40
N GLU A 167 16.15 0.27 15.58
CA GLU A 167 16.11 -0.52 16.81
C GLU A 167 14.67 -0.74 17.29
N THR A 168 13.84 0.29 17.21
CA THR A 168 12.41 0.20 17.54
C THR A 168 11.66 -0.42 16.38
N ARG A 169 11.06 -1.58 16.63
CA ARG A 169 10.34 -2.35 15.63
C ARG A 169 8.84 -2.16 15.79
N VAL A 170 8.20 -1.52 14.81
CA VAL A 170 6.74 -1.43 14.71
C VAL A 170 6.32 -1.95 13.35
N SER A 171 5.59 -3.04 13.34
CA SER A 171 5.19 -3.73 12.12
C SER A 171 4.14 -2.94 11.33
N ILE A 172 4.02 -3.23 10.03
CA ILE A 172 2.96 -2.68 9.16
C ILE A 172 1.59 -2.99 9.75
N LEU A 173 1.39 -4.20 10.28
CA LEU A 173 0.14 -4.61 10.92
C LEU A 173 -0.16 -3.78 12.17
N ASP A 174 0.84 -3.50 13.03
CA ASP A 174 0.65 -2.68 14.22
C ASP A 174 0.35 -1.22 13.87
N VAL A 175 1.03 -0.67 12.85
CA VAL A 175 0.69 0.66 12.35
C VAL A 175 -0.76 0.72 11.85
N ASN A 176 -1.22 -0.31 11.15
CA ASN A 176 -2.62 -0.38 10.68
C ASN A 176 -3.61 -0.52 11.87
N ARG A 177 -3.27 -1.28 12.91
CA ARG A 177 -4.08 -1.32 14.15
C ARG A 177 -4.19 0.05 14.80
N ILE A 178 -3.11 0.80 14.86
CA ILE A 178 -3.12 2.19 15.34
C ILE A 178 -4.00 3.06 14.46
N LEU A 179 -3.87 2.97 13.14
CA LEU A 179 -4.59 3.84 12.21
C LEU A 179 -6.10 3.59 12.21
N TYR A 180 -6.53 2.35 12.39
CA TYR A 180 -7.92 1.93 12.19
C TYR A 180 -8.59 1.38 13.45
N GLY A 181 -7.82 1.07 14.49
CA GLY A 181 -8.35 0.60 15.77
C GLY A 181 -9.15 1.67 16.49
N LYS A 182 -10.09 1.24 17.32
CA LYS A 182 -10.89 2.14 18.16
C LYS A 182 -10.07 2.73 19.32
N GLU A 183 -9.17 1.93 19.87
CA GLU A 183 -8.31 2.32 20.97
C GLU A 183 -7.06 3.01 20.43
N ILE A 184 -6.63 4.04 21.12
CA ILE A 184 -5.40 4.77 20.83
C ILE A 184 -4.35 4.24 21.80
N ASP A 185 -3.20 3.82 21.25
CA ASP A 185 -2.01 3.51 22.03
C ASP A 185 -0.99 4.68 21.91
N PRO A 186 -1.00 5.62 22.87
CA PRO A 186 -0.10 6.77 22.82
C PRO A 186 1.37 6.40 22.92
N GLN A 187 1.71 5.30 23.61
CA GLN A 187 3.11 4.87 23.75
C GLN A 187 3.65 4.39 22.41
N LEU A 188 2.90 3.53 21.72
CA LEU A 188 3.29 3.01 20.41
C LEU A 188 3.31 4.12 19.35
N ILE A 189 2.37 5.08 19.40
CA ILE A 189 2.39 6.25 18.51
C ILE A 189 3.66 7.07 18.75
N ASN A 190 4.02 7.35 20.00
CA ASN A 190 5.22 8.11 20.32
C ASN A 190 6.49 7.38 19.86
N GLN A 191 6.56 6.06 20.01
CA GLN A 191 7.66 5.26 19.46
C GLN A 191 7.79 5.41 17.95
N LEU A 192 6.66 5.29 17.21
CA LEU A 192 6.62 5.53 15.76
C LEU A 192 7.09 6.94 15.39
N LEU A 193 6.67 7.95 16.14
CA LEU A 193 7.05 9.35 15.87
C LEU A 193 8.55 9.62 16.07
N LEU A 194 9.28 8.77 16.79
CA LEU A 194 10.73 8.86 16.95
C LEU A 194 11.51 8.25 15.77
N LEU A 195 10.89 7.35 14.99
CA LEU A 195 11.56 6.72 13.85
C LEU A 195 11.93 7.76 12.79
N LYS A 196 13.17 7.74 12.32
CA LYS A 196 13.63 8.63 11.24
C LYS A 196 13.05 8.24 9.89
N SER A 197 12.81 6.96 9.71
CA SER A 197 12.31 6.35 8.47
C SER A 197 10.84 6.57 8.20
N ILE A 198 10.04 6.99 9.19
CA ILE A 198 8.59 7.18 9.02
C ILE A 198 8.27 8.25 7.97
N ALA A 199 7.37 7.93 7.04
CA ALA A 199 6.92 8.88 6.02
C ALA A 199 6.25 10.11 6.65
N PRO A 200 6.51 11.33 6.14
CA PRO A 200 5.91 12.57 6.67
C PRO A 200 4.37 12.54 6.70
N SER A 201 3.74 11.92 5.71
CA SER A 201 2.27 11.77 5.64
C SER A 201 1.73 10.87 6.75
N LEU A 202 2.44 9.77 7.07
CA LEU A 202 2.07 8.91 8.18
C LEU A 202 2.29 9.63 9.52
N ARG A 203 3.43 10.32 9.68
CA ARG A 203 3.72 11.13 10.86
C ARG A 203 2.63 12.15 11.16
N ALA A 204 2.16 12.88 10.13
CA ALA A 204 1.07 13.84 10.27
C ALA A 204 -0.25 13.18 10.70
N THR A 205 -0.58 12.01 10.15
CA THR A 205 -1.78 11.25 10.53
C THR A 205 -1.71 10.78 11.99
N LEU A 206 -0.56 10.26 12.43
CA LEU A 206 -0.37 9.79 13.82
C LEU A 206 -0.48 10.92 14.84
N ARG A 207 0.05 12.12 14.53
CA ARG A 207 -0.11 13.30 15.39
C ARG A 207 -1.57 13.70 15.58
N LYS A 208 -2.33 13.78 14.47
CA LYS A 208 -3.79 14.06 14.54
C LYS A 208 -4.51 13.04 15.40
N ARG A 209 -4.15 11.77 15.26
CA ARG A 209 -4.77 10.69 16.04
C ARG A 209 -4.44 10.80 17.54
N LEU A 210 -3.21 11.17 17.88
CA LEU A 210 -2.79 11.41 19.26
C LEU A 210 -3.52 12.60 19.89
N GLU A 211 -3.85 13.62 19.10
CA GLU A 211 -4.63 14.79 19.48
C GLU A 211 -6.14 14.50 19.58
N GLY A 212 -6.57 13.26 19.35
CA GLY A 212 -7.98 12.87 19.37
C GLY A 212 -8.81 13.39 18.19
N THR A 213 -8.14 13.91 17.15
CA THR A 213 -8.82 14.36 15.94
C THR A 213 -9.27 13.15 15.14
N GLU A 214 -10.58 12.96 15.00
CA GLU A 214 -11.13 11.90 14.14
C GLU A 214 -10.71 12.13 12.68
N VAL A 215 -10.14 11.11 12.08
CA VAL A 215 -9.89 11.06 10.63
C VAL A 215 -11.16 10.52 9.98
N ASP A 216 -11.91 11.37 9.27
CA ASP A 216 -13.08 10.87 8.50
C ASP A 216 -12.61 10.00 7.35
N ASP A 217 -12.68 8.71 7.56
CA ASP A 217 -12.32 7.70 6.57
C ASP A 217 -13.43 7.41 5.54
N ARG A 218 -14.62 8.02 5.68
CA ARG A 218 -15.76 7.74 4.79
C ARG A 218 -15.46 8.07 3.35
N ARG A 219 -14.88 9.27 3.10
CA ARG A 219 -14.46 9.66 1.74
C ARG A 219 -13.44 8.66 1.16
N ARG A 220 -12.51 8.19 1.95
CA ARG A 220 -11.50 7.22 1.53
C ARG A 220 -12.10 5.84 1.24
N LEU A 221 -13.00 5.35 2.10
CA LEU A 221 -13.58 4.00 1.99
C LEU A 221 -14.74 3.90 0.99
N TYR A 222 -15.52 4.97 0.83
CA TYR A 222 -16.75 4.94 0.03
C TYR A 222 -16.73 5.88 -1.18
N GLY A 223 -15.78 6.81 -1.25
CA GLY A 223 -15.74 7.89 -2.24
C GLY A 223 -16.67 9.04 -1.88
N GLU A 224 -16.68 10.09 -2.71
CA GLU A 224 -17.69 11.15 -2.60
C GLU A 224 -19.03 10.57 -3.04
N PHE A 225 -20.02 10.67 -2.17
CA PHE A 225 -21.41 10.51 -2.59
C PHE A 225 -21.82 11.84 -3.22
N ASP A 226 -22.11 11.82 -4.51
CA ASP A 226 -22.79 12.91 -5.16
C ASP A 226 -24.21 12.96 -4.56
N GLU A 227 -24.49 13.97 -3.73
CA GLU A 227 -25.80 14.15 -3.09
C GLU A 227 -26.91 14.38 -4.11
N THR A 228 -26.56 14.67 -5.39
CA THR A 228 -27.52 14.92 -6.47
C THR A 228 -28.24 13.67 -6.97
N THR A 229 -27.84 12.46 -6.56
CA THR A 229 -28.49 11.20 -6.99
C THR A 229 -29.60 10.72 -6.05
N ARG A 230 -29.98 11.49 -5.00
CA ARG A 230 -31.06 11.11 -4.07
C ARG A 230 -32.47 11.57 -4.46
N GLU A 231 -32.65 12.26 -5.57
CA GLU A 231 -33.97 12.78 -6.00
C GLU A 231 -34.65 12.02 -7.13
N SER A 232 -34.26 10.78 -7.41
CA SER A 232 -34.95 9.99 -8.43
C SER A 232 -35.01 8.49 -8.10
N VAL A 233 -35.74 8.16 -7.02
CA VAL A 233 -36.41 6.84 -6.85
C VAL A 233 -37.73 7.06 -6.12
#